data_ed974bdc2d7d4dc7f0c1466c602df1f2
#
_entry.id   ed974bdc2d7d4dc7f0c1466c602df1f2
#
_cell.length_a   1.000
_cell.length_b   1.000
_cell.length_c   1.000
_cell.angle_alpha   90.00
_cell.angle_beta   90.00
_cell.angle_gamma   90.00
#
_symmetry.space_group_name_H-M   'P 1'
#
loop_
_entity.id
_entity.type
_entity.pdbx_description
1 polymer ?
#
loop_
_entity_poly.entity_id
_entity_poly.type
_entity_poly.pdbx_seq_one_letter_code
_entity_poly.pdbx_strand_id
1 'polypeptide(L)'
;FDEYLSLDDTIAAFREYGEHRENFDIVQSSPLKFADITEADDVKILEILQRQPLTPPADIAKAIRRPLADVEARIKKMVDMEVLSTGRGGGLRPTRPVSEIVDEPSRTRFEIRYSYEWKPEVPTTQRNTEEHPSRPFCVKLMDLDRYWTRREIETLSQRLGYSVFDRGGGWWGQGVGKPASPSCRHEWRSNVVIRKKK
;
A
#
# COMPACT_ATOMS: atom_id res chain seq x y z
N PHE A 1 21.10 21.40 0.31
CA PHE A 1 20.02 22.06 -0.46
C PHE A 1 19.25 20.95 -1.13
N ASP A 2 18.08 20.60 -0.57
CA ASP A 2 17.19 19.62 -1.16
C ASP A 2 16.59 20.24 -2.43
N GLU A 3 17.06 19.78 -3.58
CA GLU A 3 16.45 20.07 -4.86
C GLU A 3 15.12 19.30 -4.92
N TYR A 4 14.04 19.93 -4.48
CA TYR A 4 12.71 19.36 -4.63
C TYR A 4 12.42 19.22 -6.12
N LEU A 5 12.14 18.01 -6.56
CA LEU A 5 11.68 17.75 -7.92
C LEU A 5 10.49 18.65 -8.25
N SER A 6 10.42 19.14 -9.47
CA SER A 6 9.26 19.88 -9.93
C SER A 6 7.99 19.01 -9.87
N LEU A 7 6.83 19.64 -9.90
CA LEU A 7 5.56 18.90 -9.95
C LEU A 7 5.53 17.94 -11.14
N ASP A 8 6.00 18.40 -12.31
CA ASP A 8 5.98 17.60 -13.54
C ASP A 8 6.96 16.42 -13.47
N ASP A 9 8.15 16.61 -12.89
CA ASP A 9 9.11 15.53 -12.68
C ASP A 9 8.59 14.51 -11.67
N THR A 10 7.90 14.97 -10.63
CA THR A 10 7.25 14.09 -9.66
C THR A 10 6.17 13.24 -10.33
N ILE A 11 5.30 13.84 -11.12
CA ILE A 11 4.23 13.12 -11.85
C ILE A 11 4.84 12.18 -12.92
N ALA A 12 5.93 12.60 -13.59
CA ALA A 12 6.66 11.75 -14.52
C ALA A 12 7.20 10.49 -13.81
N ALA A 13 7.76 10.62 -12.60
CA ALA A 13 8.18 9.49 -11.81
C ALA A 13 7.03 8.52 -11.49
N PHE A 14 5.86 9.02 -11.13
CA PHE A 14 4.67 8.16 -10.92
C PHE A 14 4.22 7.46 -12.20
N ARG A 15 4.38 8.10 -13.36
CA ARG A 15 4.00 7.54 -14.67
C ARG A 15 4.93 6.41 -15.11
N GLU A 16 6.18 6.37 -14.67
CA GLU A 16 7.14 5.31 -14.98
C GLU A 16 6.73 3.96 -14.33
N TYR A 17 5.96 4.01 -13.25
CA TYR A 17 5.51 2.85 -12.48
C TYR A 17 4.00 2.67 -12.58
N GLY A 18 3.54 1.54 -12.06
CA GLY A 18 2.14 1.19 -12.04
C GLY A 18 1.60 0.72 -13.39
N GLU A 19 0.38 0.24 -13.38
CA GLU A 19 -0.32 -0.28 -14.54
C GLU A 19 -1.69 0.40 -14.66
N HIS A 20 -2.19 0.59 -15.88
CA HIS A 20 -3.52 1.16 -16.12
C HIS A 20 -4.62 0.35 -15.44
N ARG A 21 -5.58 1.04 -14.83
CA ARG A 21 -6.70 0.41 -14.10
C ARG A 21 -7.56 -0.46 -14.99
N GLU A 22 -7.66 -0.16 -16.26
CA GLU A 22 -8.40 -0.95 -17.23
C GLU A 22 -7.96 -2.41 -17.33
N ASN A 23 -6.71 -2.71 -16.91
CA ASN A 23 -6.17 -4.08 -16.90
C ASN A 23 -6.70 -4.93 -15.75
N PHE A 24 -7.52 -4.37 -14.86
CA PHE A 24 -7.97 -5.01 -13.64
C PHE A 24 -9.47 -4.86 -13.41
N ASP A 25 -10.05 -5.82 -12.73
CA ASP A 25 -11.38 -5.75 -12.12
C ASP A 25 -11.22 -5.57 -10.62
N ILE A 26 -11.94 -4.60 -10.04
CA ILE A 26 -11.93 -4.34 -8.59
C ILE A 26 -12.85 -5.36 -7.91
N VAL A 27 -12.32 -6.05 -6.90
CA VAL A 27 -13.09 -6.93 -6.01
C VAL A 27 -13.47 -6.21 -4.74
N GLN A 28 -12.50 -5.49 -4.15
CA GLN A 28 -12.68 -4.73 -2.91
C GLN A 28 -11.79 -3.50 -2.94
N SER A 29 -12.29 -2.40 -2.40
CA SER A 29 -11.50 -1.17 -2.20
C SER A 29 -11.67 -0.67 -0.77
N SER A 30 -10.57 -0.31 -0.13
CA SER A 30 -10.55 0.19 1.25
C SER A 30 -9.62 1.40 1.35
N PRO A 31 -10.00 2.43 2.17
CA PRO A 31 -9.07 3.51 2.48
C PRO A 31 -7.81 2.94 3.10
N LEU A 32 -6.65 3.47 2.71
CA LEU A 32 -5.39 3.09 3.35
C LEU A 32 -5.38 3.69 4.77
N LYS A 33 -5.53 2.84 5.77
CA LYS A 33 -5.32 3.21 7.16
C LYS A 33 -3.88 2.92 7.54
N PHE A 34 -3.29 3.72 8.42
CA PHE A 34 -1.93 3.48 8.94
C PHE A 34 -1.75 2.06 9.51
N ALA A 35 -2.84 1.45 9.99
CA ALA A 35 -2.85 0.07 10.48
C ALA A 35 -2.71 -0.99 9.37
N ASP A 36 -2.99 -0.63 8.11
CA ASP A 36 -2.89 -1.57 6.97
C ASP A 36 -1.47 -1.60 6.36
N ILE A 37 -0.56 -0.73 6.84
CA ILE A 37 0.87 -0.68 6.46
C ILE A 37 1.68 -1.82 7.10
N THR A 38 1.06 -2.93 7.34
CA THR A 38 1.63 -3.99 8.15
C THR A 38 2.14 -5.19 7.38
N GLU A 39 2.25 -5.08 6.06
CA GLU A 39 2.95 -6.09 5.26
C GLU A 39 4.42 -6.28 5.70
N ALA A 40 5.08 -5.22 6.17
CA ALA A 40 6.43 -5.34 6.72
C ALA A 40 6.47 -6.21 7.98
N ASP A 41 5.43 -6.15 8.82
CA ASP A 41 5.32 -7.00 10.00
C ASP A 41 4.92 -8.43 9.60
N ASP A 42 4.05 -8.58 8.60
CA ASP A 42 3.68 -9.89 8.05
C ASP A 42 4.88 -10.61 7.44
N VAL A 43 5.73 -9.89 6.69
CA VAL A 43 6.99 -10.43 6.16
C VAL A 43 7.92 -10.86 7.28
N LYS A 44 8.10 -10.05 8.33
CA LYS A 44 8.92 -10.42 9.49
C LYS A 44 8.37 -11.65 10.21
N ILE A 45 7.04 -11.76 10.36
CA ILE A 45 6.41 -12.94 10.94
C ILE A 45 6.72 -14.18 10.09
N LEU A 46 6.57 -14.09 8.77
CA LEU A 46 6.87 -15.17 7.83
C LEU A 46 8.35 -15.58 7.89
N GLU A 47 9.28 -14.63 7.93
CA GLU A 47 10.72 -14.88 8.03
C GLU A 47 11.09 -15.59 9.35
N ILE A 48 10.49 -15.16 10.48
CA ILE A 48 10.69 -15.81 11.78
C ILE A 48 10.19 -17.25 11.72
N LEU A 49 8.97 -17.47 11.22
CA LEU A 49 8.36 -18.80 11.12
C LEU A 49 9.05 -19.71 10.09
N GLN A 50 9.64 -19.15 9.05
CA GLN A 50 10.47 -19.90 8.11
C GLN A 50 11.74 -20.45 8.76
N ARG A 51 12.38 -19.65 9.61
CA ARG A 51 13.61 -20.04 10.33
C ARG A 51 13.32 -20.94 11.51
N GLN A 52 12.26 -20.64 12.24
CA GLN A 52 11.88 -21.29 13.50
C GLN A 52 10.36 -21.56 13.55
N PRO A 53 9.88 -22.63 12.92
CA PRO A 53 8.45 -22.92 12.79
C PRO A 53 7.67 -23.10 14.09
N LEU A 54 8.36 -23.37 15.19
CA LEU A 54 7.77 -23.57 16.51
C LEU A 54 7.79 -22.31 17.39
N THR A 55 8.20 -21.16 16.85
CA THR A 55 8.24 -19.91 17.60
C THR A 55 6.83 -19.53 18.06
N PRO A 56 6.59 -19.37 19.38
CA PRO A 56 5.29 -18.96 19.89
C PRO A 56 4.92 -17.54 19.43
N PRO A 57 3.63 -17.24 19.21
CA PRO A 57 3.18 -15.90 18.85
C PRO A 57 3.67 -14.80 19.81
N ALA A 58 3.79 -15.10 21.11
CA ALA A 58 4.30 -14.17 22.11
C ALA A 58 5.76 -13.75 21.87
N ASP A 59 6.60 -14.68 21.41
CA ASP A 59 8.01 -14.38 21.13
C ASP A 59 8.15 -13.64 19.79
N ILE A 60 7.29 -13.94 18.81
CA ILE A 60 7.18 -13.16 17.58
C ILE A 60 6.77 -11.72 17.91
N ALA A 61 5.76 -11.55 18.78
CA ALA A 61 5.27 -10.24 19.20
C ALA A 61 6.39 -9.38 19.84
N LYS A 62 7.21 -9.99 20.70
CA LYS A 62 8.38 -9.33 21.28
C LYS A 62 9.41 -8.95 20.20
N ALA A 63 9.70 -9.87 19.28
CA ALA A 63 10.72 -9.68 18.24
C ALA A 63 10.36 -8.53 17.29
N ILE A 64 9.07 -8.42 16.90
CA ILE A 64 8.61 -7.35 15.99
C ILE A 64 8.08 -6.11 16.72
N ARG A 65 8.07 -6.12 18.06
CA ARG A 65 7.60 -5.03 18.94
C ARG A 65 6.13 -4.66 18.68
N ARG A 66 5.27 -5.68 18.63
CA ARG A 66 3.82 -5.51 18.43
C ARG A 66 3.03 -6.18 19.57
N PRO A 67 1.80 -5.74 19.85
CA PRO A 67 0.91 -6.41 20.76
C PRO A 67 0.66 -7.87 20.34
N LEU A 68 0.57 -8.78 21.32
CA LEU A 68 0.34 -10.20 21.06
C LEU A 68 -0.94 -10.43 20.23
N ALA A 69 -2.02 -9.74 20.60
CA ALA A 69 -3.31 -9.87 19.92
C ALA A 69 -3.23 -9.52 18.41
N ASP A 70 -2.42 -8.51 18.03
CA ASP A 70 -2.21 -8.14 16.65
C ASP A 70 -1.47 -9.24 15.88
N VAL A 71 -0.45 -9.84 16.51
CA VAL A 71 0.33 -10.92 15.91
C VAL A 71 -0.52 -12.16 15.72
N GLU A 72 -1.33 -12.53 16.72
CA GLU A 72 -2.26 -13.65 16.63
C GLU A 72 -3.30 -13.47 15.52
N ALA A 73 -3.88 -12.26 15.42
CA ALA A 73 -4.83 -11.93 14.36
C ALA A 73 -4.20 -12.04 12.97
N ARG A 74 -2.93 -11.60 12.80
CA ARG A 74 -2.18 -11.70 11.55
C ARG A 74 -1.86 -13.14 11.19
N ILE A 75 -1.37 -13.91 12.16
CA ILE A 75 -1.08 -15.34 11.96
C ILE A 75 -2.35 -16.06 11.54
N LYS A 76 -3.48 -15.82 12.22
CA LYS A 76 -4.77 -16.40 11.85
C LYS A 76 -5.14 -16.03 10.41
N LYS A 77 -5.05 -14.75 10.04
CA LYS A 77 -5.30 -14.28 8.68
C LYS A 77 -4.42 -14.99 7.65
N MET A 78 -3.12 -15.15 7.94
CA MET A 78 -2.19 -15.84 7.05
C MET A 78 -2.50 -17.34 6.91
N VAL A 79 -3.00 -17.98 7.97
CA VAL A 79 -3.48 -19.37 7.91
C VAL A 79 -4.76 -19.47 7.09
N ASP A 80 -5.72 -18.57 7.31
CA ASP A 80 -6.99 -18.51 6.54
C ASP A 80 -6.75 -18.24 5.04
N MET A 81 -5.66 -17.52 4.71
CA MET A 81 -5.23 -17.26 3.33
C MET A 81 -4.30 -18.35 2.75
N GLU A 82 -4.09 -19.46 3.47
CA GLU A 82 -3.18 -20.54 3.08
C GLU A 82 -1.72 -20.11 2.82
N VAL A 83 -1.32 -18.97 3.36
CA VAL A 83 0.08 -18.49 3.34
C VAL A 83 0.92 -19.21 4.38
N LEU A 84 0.29 -19.57 5.51
CA LEU A 84 0.86 -20.41 6.55
C LEU A 84 0.09 -21.75 6.63
N SER A 85 0.81 -22.81 6.90
CA SER A 85 0.21 -24.13 7.17
C SER A 85 0.76 -24.70 8.50
N THR A 86 -0.06 -25.55 9.14
CA THR A 86 0.36 -26.26 10.34
C THR A 86 1.11 -27.54 9.95
N GLY A 87 2.38 -27.64 10.33
CA GLY A 87 3.18 -28.83 10.12
C GLY A 87 2.82 -29.95 11.08
N ARG A 88 3.30 -31.18 10.81
CA ARG A 88 3.05 -32.40 11.62
C ARG A 88 3.42 -32.29 13.11
N GLY A 89 4.24 -31.30 13.49
CA GLY A 89 4.63 -31.02 14.89
C GLY A 89 3.91 -29.85 15.52
N GLY A 90 2.79 -29.33 14.94
CA GLY A 90 2.04 -28.18 15.46
C GLY A 90 2.68 -26.82 15.17
N GLY A 91 3.86 -26.80 14.54
CA GLY A 91 4.53 -25.54 14.17
C GLY A 91 3.93 -24.95 12.90
N LEU A 92 3.91 -23.62 12.83
CA LEU A 92 3.48 -22.89 11.65
C LEU A 92 4.64 -22.74 10.66
N ARG A 93 4.38 -22.97 9.39
CA ARG A 93 5.36 -22.82 8.32
C ARG A 93 4.74 -22.06 7.14
N PRO A 94 5.50 -21.17 6.51
CA PRO A 94 5.12 -20.66 5.21
C PRO A 94 4.90 -21.83 4.22
N THR A 95 3.84 -21.76 3.45
CA THR A 95 3.50 -22.79 2.46
C THR A 95 4.47 -22.81 1.28
N ARG A 96 5.22 -21.71 1.11
CA ARG A 96 6.26 -21.50 0.11
C ARG A 96 7.40 -20.68 0.71
N PRO A 97 8.61 -20.63 0.09
CA PRO A 97 9.68 -19.71 0.50
C PRO A 97 9.18 -18.27 0.62
N VAL A 98 9.60 -17.54 1.65
CA VAL A 98 9.14 -16.16 1.89
C VAL A 98 9.43 -15.25 0.69
N SER A 99 10.56 -15.42 0.02
CA SER A 99 10.88 -14.71 -1.22
C SER A 99 9.84 -14.92 -2.31
N GLU A 100 9.29 -16.13 -2.44
CA GLU A 100 8.24 -16.42 -3.40
C GLU A 100 6.89 -15.85 -2.97
N ILE A 101 6.60 -15.77 -1.66
CA ILE A 101 5.37 -15.18 -1.14
C ILE A 101 5.38 -13.65 -1.33
N VAL A 102 6.55 -13.02 -1.16
CA VAL A 102 6.72 -11.57 -1.21
C VAL A 102 6.96 -11.07 -2.64
N ASP A 103 7.71 -11.81 -3.44
CA ASP A 103 8.14 -11.40 -4.80
C ASP A 103 7.24 -11.95 -5.92
N GLU A 104 6.41 -12.96 -5.68
CA GLU A 104 5.50 -13.42 -6.72
C GLU A 104 4.35 -12.41 -6.93
N PRO A 105 4.12 -11.97 -8.17
CA PRO A 105 2.77 -11.61 -8.59
C PRO A 105 1.94 -12.88 -8.40
N SER A 106 1.15 -12.90 -7.32
CA SER A 106 0.51 -14.12 -6.85
C SER A 106 -0.17 -14.85 -8.02
N ARG A 107 0.11 -16.14 -8.19
CA ARG A 107 -0.71 -17.07 -9.00
C ARG A 107 -2.15 -17.10 -8.48
N THR A 108 -2.40 -16.49 -7.32
CA THR A 108 -3.75 -16.17 -6.86
C THR A 108 -4.32 -15.13 -7.81
N ARG A 109 -5.51 -15.35 -8.26
CA ARG A 109 -6.32 -14.50 -9.14
C ARG A 109 -6.48 -13.07 -8.61
N PHE A 110 -6.08 -12.81 -7.37
CA PHE A 110 -6.22 -11.54 -6.65
C PHE A 110 -4.86 -10.89 -6.42
N GLU A 111 -4.77 -9.61 -6.69
CA GLU A 111 -3.59 -8.78 -6.43
C GLU A 111 -4.00 -7.61 -5.53
N ILE A 112 -3.10 -7.19 -4.62
CA ILE A 112 -3.29 -5.93 -3.89
C ILE A 112 -2.60 -4.83 -4.67
N ARG A 113 -3.36 -3.81 -5.04
CA ARG A 113 -2.89 -2.63 -5.76
C ARG A 113 -3.32 -1.37 -5.04
N TYR A 114 -2.56 -0.32 -5.20
CA TYR A 114 -2.82 0.97 -4.57
C TYR A 114 -3.18 1.99 -5.63
N SER A 115 -4.15 2.83 -5.30
CA SER A 115 -4.59 3.94 -6.14
C SER A 115 -4.75 5.22 -5.33
N TYR A 116 -4.63 6.36 -5.99
CA TYR A 116 -4.91 7.66 -5.39
C TYR A 116 -6.27 8.14 -5.85
N GLU A 117 -7.18 8.38 -4.91
CA GLU A 117 -8.60 8.59 -5.19
C GLU A 117 -9.22 9.65 -4.30
N TRP A 118 -10.45 10.06 -4.66
CA TRP A 118 -11.28 10.87 -3.79
C TRP A 118 -11.66 10.10 -2.53
N LYS A 119 -11.64 10.79 -1.40
CA LYS A 119 -12.22 10.25 -0.18
C LYS A 119 -13.72 10.01 -0.37
N PRO A 120 -14.28 8.90 0.14
CA PRO A 120 -15.68 8.56 -0.05
C PRO A 120 -16.65 9.61 0.46
N GLU A 121 -16.27 10.32 1.53
CA GLU A 121 -17.08 11.37 2.15
C GLU A 121 -17.17 12.65 1.32
N VAL A 122 -16.37 12.80 0.26
CA VAL A 122 -16.41 13.97 -0.62
C VAL A 122 -17.50 13.79 -1.68
N PRO A 123 -18.59 14.57 -1.64
CA PRO A 123 -19.66 14.48 -2.63
C PRO A 123 -19.12 14.73 -4.05
N THR A 124 -19.69 14.04 -5.02
CA THR A 124 -19.29 14.20 -6.43
C THR A 124 -19.47 15.63 -6.94
N THR A 125 -20.48 16.34 -6.43
CA THR A 125 -20.75 17.76 -6.73
C THR A 125 -19.66 18.72 -6.22
N GLN A 126 -18.81 18.28 -5.34
CA GLN A 126 -17.70 19.06 -4.78
C GLN A 126 -16.32 18.61 -5.28
N ARG A 127 -16.29 17.72 -6.28
CA ARG A 127 -15.03 17.18 -6.82
C ARG A 127 -14.51 18.05 -7.94
N ASN A 128 -13.40 18.76 -7.68
CA ASN A 128 -12.67 19.59 -8.64
C ASN A 128 -13.56 20.62 -9.37
N THR A 129 -14.41 21.31 -8.61
CA THR A 129 -15.24 22.42 -9.12
C THR A 129 -14.51 23.76 -8.97
N GLU A 130 -15.01 24.82 -9.59
CA GLU A 130 -14.47 26.18 -9.44
C GLU A 130 -14.49 26.64 -7.98
N GLU A 131 -15.54 26.30 -7.22
CA GLU A 131 -15.65 26.61 -5.80
C GLU A 131 -14.74 25.74 -4.91
N HIS A 132 -14.47 24.52 -5.36
CA HIS A 132 -13.69 23.53 -4.65
C HIS A 132 -12.58 22.92 -5.53
N PRO A 133 -11.61 23.72 -5.98
CA PRO A 133 -10.55 23.22 -6.86
C PRO A 133 -9.66 22.21 -6.14
N SER A 134 -9.27 21.17 -6.86
CA SER A 134 -8.24 20.24 -6.39
C SER A 134 -6.86 20.79 -6.70
N ARG A 135 -5.89 20.40 -5.87
CA ARG A 135 -4.49 20.76 -6.13
C ARG A 135 -4.01 20.13 -7.43
N PRO A 136 -3.17 20.83 -8.21
CA PRO A 136 -2.64 20.31 -9.48
C PRO A 136 -1.99 18.92 -9.34
N PHE A 137 -1.27 18.67 -8.25
CA PHE A 137 -0.70 17.35 -7.97
C PHE A 137 -1.78 16.26 -7.89
N CYS A 138 -2.86 16.52 -7.15
CA CYS A 138 -3.92 15.53 -6.97
C CYS A 138 -4.63 15.23 -8.30
N VAL A 139 -4.90 16.27 -9.08
CA VAL A 139 -5.54 16.11 -10.40
C VAL A 139 -4.64 15.29 -11.32
N LYS A 140 -3.39 15.71 -11.49
CA LYS A 140 -2.44 15.02 -12.36
C LYS A 140 -2.17 13.57 -11.94
N LEU A 141 -2.13 13.28 -10.62
CA LEU A 141 -1.89 11.93 -10.14
C LEU A 141 -3.11 11.03 -10.38
N MET A 142 -4.32 11.54 -10.18
CA MET A 142 -5.54 10.78 -10.50
C MET A 142 -5.71 10.56 -12.01
N ASP A 143 -5.35 11.55 -12.84
CA ASP A 143 -5.42 11.47 -14.30
C ASP A 143 -4.46 10.42 -14.90
N LEU A 144 -3.48 9.93 -14.15
CA LEU A 144 -2.65 8.80 -14.58
C LEU A 144 -3.47 7.51 -14.70
N ASP A 145 -4.59 7.41 -13.97
CA ASP A 145 -5.50 6.25 -13.98
C ASP A 145 -4.77 4.92 -13.81
N ARG A 146 -3.93 4.83 -12.75
CA ARG A 146 -3.06 3.69 -12.51
C ARG A 146 -3.29 3.05 -11.16
N TYR A 147 -2.93 1.78 -11.10
CA TYR A 147 -2.66 1.03 -9.89
C TYR A 147 -1.16 0.81 -9.75
N TRP A 148 -0.67 0.97 -8.53
CA TRP A 148 0.73 0.71 -8.17
C TRP A 148 0.80 -0.47 -7.20
N THR A 149 1.87 -1.23 -7.29
CA THR A 149 2.25 -2.17 -6.23
C THR A 149 2.83 -1.39 -5.06
N ARG A 150 2.86 -2.01 -3.89
CA ARG A 150 3.54 -1.44 -2.73
C ARG A 150 5.01 -1.17 -3.00
N ARG A 151 5.71 -2.12 -3.62
CA ARG A 151 7.13 -1.99 -3.97
C ARG A 151 7.39 -0.78 -4.86
N GLU A 152 6.54 -0.54 -5.84
CA GLU A 152 6.66 0.64 -6.71
C GLU A 152 6.49 1.94 -5.92
N ILE A 153 5.53 2.01 -4.98
CA ILE A 153 5.34 3.18 -4.12
C ILE A 153 6.51 3.36 -3.15
N GLU A 154 7.07 2.29 -2.61
CA GLU A 154 8.27 2.35 -1.78
C GLU A 154 9.50 2.82 -2.57
N THR A 155 9.67 2.34 -3.81
CA THR A 155 10.71 2.81 -4.74
C THR A 155 10.53 4.29 -5.07
N LEU A 156 9.29 4.72 -5.35
CA LEU A 156 8.96 6.13 -5.53
C LEU A 156 9.27 6.96 -4.29
N SER A 157 8.95 6.45 -3.10
CA SER A 157 9.25 7.12 -1.83
C SER A 157 10.75 7.35 -1.63
N GLN A 158 11.56 6.35 -1.97
CA GLN A 158 13.03 6.46 -1.92
C GLN A 158 13.54 7.50 -2.93
N ARG A 159 13.04 7.45 -4.17
CA ARG A 159 13.43 8.38 -5.24
C ARG A 159 13.06 9.83 -4.94
N LEU A 160 11.89 10.04 -4.34
CA LEU A 160 11.34 11.35 -4.03
C LEU A 160 11.82 11.92 -2.68
N GLY A 161 12.50 11.10 -1.86
CA GLY A 161 13.01 11.49 -0.55
C GLY A 161 11.93 11.69 0.52
N TYR A 162 10.71 11.17 0.31
CA TYR A 162 9.62 11.23 1.29
C TYR A 162 8.65 10.05 1.15
N SER A 163 7.93 9.74 2.22
CA SER A 163 6.89 8.72 2.18
C SER A 163 5.71 9.16 1.31
N VAL A 164 5.52 8.49 0.18
CA VAL A 164 4.43 8.76 -0.76
C VAL A 164 3.08 8.51 -0.12
N PHE A 165 2.95 7.45 0.69
CA PHE A 165 1.70 7.14 1.39
C PHE A 165 1.32 8.22 2.40
N ASP A 166 2.29 8.74 3.17
CA ASP A 166 2.03 9.70 4.24
C ASP A 166 1.77 11.10 3.70
N ARG A 167 2.50 11.49 2.66
CA ARG A 167 2.35 12.84 2.10
C ARG A 167 1.06 13.04 1.33
N GLY A 168 0.63 12.08 0.53
CA GLY A 168 -0.50 12.28 -0.36
C GLY A 168 -0.39 13.60 -1.13
N GLY A 169 -1.52 14.19 -1.50
CA GLY A 169 -1.56 15.50 -2.16
C GLY A 169 -1.52 16.71 -1.22
N GLY A 170 -1.46 16.48 0.10
CA GLY A 170 -1.52 17.56 1.10
C GLY A 170 -0.34 18.51 1.10
N TRP A 171 0.79 18.09 0.57
CA TRP A 171 2.07 18.80 0.60
C TRP A 171 2.35 19.63 -0.65
N TRP A 172 1.56 19.48 -1.70
CA TRP A 172 1.77 20.11 -3.00
C TRP A 172 0.74 21.22 -3.27
N GLY A 173 1.19 22.29 -3.88
CA GLY A 173 0.28 23.28 -4.48
C GLY A 173 -0.04 24.50 -3.66
N GLN A 174 0.69 24.76 -2.57
CA GLN A 174 0.52 26.01 -1.82
C GLN A 174 1.54 27.09 -2.16
N GLY A 175 2.48 26.82 -3.05
CA GLY A 175 3.55 27.74 -3.42
C GLY A 175 4.69 27.80 -2.39
N VAL A 176 5.79 28.44 -2.79
CA VAL A 176 6.97 28.61 -1.94
C VAL A 176 6.60 29.38 -0.68
N GLY A 177 6.95 28.83 0.49
CA GLY A 177 6.76 29.49 1.80
C GLY A 177 5.37 29.34 2.43
N LYS A 178 4.43 28.65 1.82
CA LYS A 178 3.13 28.36 2.45
C LYS A 178 3.12 27.00 3.12
N PRO A 179 2.59 26.88 4.35
CA PRO A 179 2.51 25.60 5.02
C PRO A 179 1.62 24.64 4.22
N ALA A 180 2.04 23.38 4.16
CA ALA A 180 1.21 22.33 3.59
C ALA A 180 -0.09 22.19 4.40
N SER A 181 -1.22 22.16 3.73
CA SER A 181 -2.49 21.88 4.40
C SER A 181 -2.62 20.38 4.62
N PRO A 182 -2.87 19.90 5.85
CA PRO A 182 -3.12 18.50 6.13
C PRO A 182 -4.46 18.02 5.56
N SER A 183 -5.36 18.92 5.18
CA SER A 183 -6.67 18.59 4.64
C SER A 183 -6.57 18.32 3.14
N CYS A 184 -6.34 17.07 2.78
CA CYS A 184 -6.51 16.61 1.41
C CYS A 184 -7.85 15.89 1.26
N ARG A 185 -8.60 16.19 0.17
CA ARG A 185 -9.85 15.50 -0.18
C ARG A 185 -9.62 14.18 -0.89
N HIS A 186 -8.36 13.79 -1.05
CA HIS A 186 -7.93 12.57 -1.70
C HIS A 186 -7.14 11.71 -0.71
N GLU A 187 -7.11 10.43 -0.98
CA GLU A 187 -6.41 9.45 -0.17
C GLU A 187 -5.82 8.32 -1.03
N TRP A 188 -4.83 7.64 -0.50
CA TRP A 188 -4.42 6.35 -1.01
C TRP A 188 -5.41 5.27 -0.57
N ARG A 189 -5.76 4.38 -1.49
CA ARG A 189 -6.63 3.24 -1.24
C ARG A 189 -5.91 1.95 -1.61
N SER A 190 -6.11 0.94 -0.78
CA SER A 190 -5.74 -0.42 -1.13
C SER A 190 -6.90 -1.10 -1.84
N ASN A 191 -6.62 -1.75 -2.95
CA ASN A 191 -7.61 -2.42 -3.77
C ASN A 191 -7.21 -3.88 -3.95
N VAL A 192 -8.13 -4.79 -3.67
CA VAL A 192 -8.03 -6.18 -4.10
C VAL A 192 -8.56 -6.22 -5.53
N VAL A 193 -7.72 -6.58 -6.47
CA VAL A 193 -8.05 -6.59 -7.89
C VAL A 193 -7.77 -7.95 -8.52
N ILE A 194 -8.44 -8.22 -9.63
CA ILE A 194 -8.18 -9.38 -10.49
C ILE A 194 -7.65 -8.84 -11.82
N ARG A 195 -6.52 -9.36 -12.27
CA ARG A 195 -6.00 -9.05 -13.60
C ARG A 195 -6.90 -9.65 -14.67
N LYS A 196 -7.35 -8.82 -15.60
CA LYS A 196 -8.12 -9.27 -16.76
C LYS A 196 -7.26 -10.18 -17.65
N LYS A 197 -7.83 -11.25 -18.12
CA LYS A 197 -7.19 -12.07 -19.15
C LYS A 197 -7.22 -11.29 -20.46
N LYS A 198 -6.07 -11.17 -21.09
CA LYS A 198 -5.97 -10.67 -22.46
C LYS A 198 -6.46 -11.73 -23.43
#